data_ce12c5b858cb24294425d461211bb8a3
#
_entry.id   ce12c5b858cb24294425d461211bb8a3
#
_cell.length_a   1.000
_cell.length_b   1.000
_cell.length_c   1.000
_cell.angle_alpha   90.00
_cell.angle_beta   90.00
_cell.angle_gamma   90.00
#
_symmetry.space_group_name_H-M   'P 1'
#
loop_
_entity.id
_entity.type
_entity.pdbx_description
1 polymer ?
#
loop_
_entity_poly.entity_id
_entity_poly.type
_entity_poly.pdbx_seq_one_letter_code
_entity_poly.pdbx_strand_id
1 'polypeptide(L)'
;LDEVVNPLGLRWFKFDSEKGFFLNGKGRKLIGTARHQDYFQKGNALRDELHVQDVLLLKEMGGNYLRVSHYPQDPVIMEMCDKLGIVTSVEIPVVNAVTETEEFLHNSVEMAKEMVRQDFNRPSVMIWGYMNEIFLRRPYTEGKQLEDYYRFTEKVARALEATIREEDPSRYTMMAYHNMPQYYEDAHLTEIPMIQGWNLYQGWYEPDINEFQRLLDRAHKVYKGKVLMVTEYGPGVDPRVHSYQPERFDFSQEYGLVYHKHYLNEMMKRPFVAGSSLWNLNDFYSESRVDAVPHVNNKGVVGLNREKKDVYWFYKTALSRRPILVIGNREWKSRGGVVNTAQKECIQSVPVFSNAEEVELFVNNKSLGKKKIEDNYALFDVPFVGGENLLEAVAVTGDNKLRDMLRIQFQLVGSQLKDEAVPFTEL
;
A
#
# COMPACT_ATOMS: atom_id res chain seq x y z
N LEU A 1 12.43 8.06 44.93
CA LEU A 1 12.25 6.80 44.18
C LEU A 1 11.79 7.15 42.82
N ASP A 2 12.45 6.63 41.80
CA ASP A 2 12.07 6.76 40.39
C ASP A 2 11.30 5.50 39.99
N GLU A 3 10.28 5.65 39.10
CA GLU A 3 9.46 4.56 38.62
C GLU A 3 9.38 4.61 37.09
N VAL A 4 9.73 3.52 36.43
CA VAL A 4 9.59 3.38 34.97
C VAL A 4 8.61 2.26 34.69
N VAL A 5 7.54 2.58 33.93
CA VAL A 5 6.51 1.62 33.51
C VAL A 5 6.68 1.32 32.07
N ASN A 6 6.95 0.07 31.71
CA ASN A 6 7.05 -0.40 30.34
C ASN A 6 5.89 -1.34 29.99
N PRO A 7 5.26 -1.22 28.81
CA PRO A 7 4.27 -2.17 28.36
C PRO A 7 4.90 -3.54 28.11
N LEU A 8 4.19 -4.61 28.48
CA LEU A 8 4.60 -5.99 28.24
C LEU A 8 3.58 -6.68 27.34
N GLY A 9 4.04 -7.22 26.22
CA GLY A 9 3.22 -8.04 25.32
C GLY A 9 3.78 -9.46 25.20
N LEU A 10 3.01 -10.45 25.62
CA LEU A 10 3.38 -11.86 25.50
C LEU A 10 2.93 -12.41 24.15
N ARG A 11 3.85 -12.86 23.33
CA ARG A 11 3.59 -13.50 22.04
C ARG A 11 4.71 -14.47 21.68
N TRP A 12 4.38 -15.41 20.80
CA TRP A 12 5.35 -16.16 20.04
C TRP A 12 4.93 -16.17 18.57
N PHE A 13 5.89 -16.21 17.68
CA PHE A 13 5.65 -16.12 16.23
C PHE A 13 6.69 -16.92 15.45
N LYS A 14 6.31 -17.28 14.25
CA LYS A 14 7.17 -18.01 13.31
C LYS A 14 6.84 -17.57 11.89
N PHE A 15 7.87 -17.40 11.09
CA PHE A 15 7.75 -17.36 9.64
C PHE A 15 8.15 -18.73 9.05
N ASP A 16 7.39 -19.19 8.07
CA ASP A 16 7.56 -20.47 7.41
C ASP A 16 7.55 -20.22 5.89
N SER A 17 8.57 -20.73 5.19
CA SER A 17 8.74 -20.48 3.76
C SER A 17 7.62 -21.05 2.88
N GLU A 18 6.87 -22.06 3.36
CA GLU A 18 5.78 -22.69 2.62
C GLU A 18 4.39 -22.21 3.08
N LYS A 19 4.25 -21.88 4.36
CA LYS A 19 2.95 -21.62 5.00
C LYS A 19 2.77 -20.18 5.47
N GLY A 20 3.80 -19.33 5.31
CA GLY A 20 3.76 -17.92 5.67
C GLY A 20 3.93 -17.67 7.16
N PHE A 21 3.17 -16.75 7.71
CA PHE A 21 3.32 -16.24 9.08
C PHE A 21 2.37 -16.88 10.08
N PHE A 22 2.87 -17.16 11.28
CA PHE A 22 2.11 -17.68 12.42
C PHE A 22 2.28 -16.79 13.64
N LEU A 23 1.17 -16.45 14.29
CA LEU A 23 1.13 -15.76 15.57
C LEU A 23 0.37 -16.60 16.59
N ASN A 24 1.02 -16.90 17.72
CA ASN A 24 0.46 -17.71 18.81
C ASN A 24 -0.17 -19.05 18.28
N GLY A 25 0.56 -19.72 17.37
CA GLY A 25 0.18 -20.98 16.74
C GLY A 25 -0.86 -20.90 15.62
N LYS A 26 -1.39 -19.72 15.35
CA LYS A 26 -2.42 -19.54 14.30
C LYS A 26 -1.81 -18.91 13.06
N GLY A 27 -2.00 -19.54 11.90
CA GLY A 27 -1.62 -18.97 10.61
C GLY A 27 -2.34 -17.65 10.35
N ARG A 28 -1.59 -16.65 9.89
CA ARG A 28 -2.07 -15.32 9.54
C ARG A 28 -1.40 -14.85 8.27
N LYS A 29 -2.12 -14.15 7.42
CA LYS A 29 -1.52 -13.36 6.34
C LYS A 29 -1.29 -11.95 6.88
N LEU A 30 -0.05 -11.46 6.80
CA LEU A 30 0.24 -10.07 7.13
C LEU A 30 -0.16 -9.20 5.93
N ILE A 31 -1.14 -8.31 6.13
CA ILE A 31 -1.56 -7.35 5.11
C ILE A 31 -1.66 -5.98 5.76
N GLY A 32 -0.94 -5.04 5.18
CA GLY A 32 -0.92 -3.69 5.71
C GLY A 32 -0.27 -2.71 4.75
N THR A 33 0.36 -1.69 5.29
CA THR A 33 0.95 -0.61 4.51
C THR A 33 2.37 -0.32 4.96
N ALA A 34 3.15 0.28 4.08
CA ALA A 34 4.28 1.11 4.48
C ALA A 34 3.75 2.49 4.91
N ARG A 35 4.56 3.28 5.61
CA ARG A 35 4.19 4.63 6.03
C ARG A 35 5.38 5.58 5.99
N HIS A 36 5.17 6.75 5.39
CA HIS A 36 6.00 7.93 5.63
C HIS A 36 5.30 8.85 6.63
N GLN A 37 6.05 9.41 7.62
CA GLN A 37 5.50 10.36 8.57
C GLN A 37 5.44 11.76 7.96
N ASP A 38 4.50 11.94 7.05
CA ASP A 38 4.33 13.16 6.27
C ASP A 38 2.86 13.60 6.28
N TYR A 39 2.61 14.89 6.30
CA TYR A 39 1.27 15.45 6.33
C TYR A 39 1.22 16.79 5.56
N PHE A 40 0.05 17.08 4.98
CA PHE A 40 -0.17 18.30 4.22
C PHE A 40 0.29 19.55 4.97
N GLN A 41 1.13 20.37 4.36
CA GLN A 41 1.70 21.61 4.87
C GLN A 41 2.52 21.48 6.19
N LYS A 42 2.82 20.27 6.64
CA LYS A 42 3.59 20.04 7.87
C LYS A 42 4.89 19.28 7.61
N GLY A 43 4.97 18.55 6.49
CA GLY A 43 6.06 17.60 6.27
C GLY A 43 6.15 16.61 7.45
N ASN A 44 7.33 16.41 8.00
CA ASN A 44 7.57 15.47 9.11
C ASN A 44 7.37 16.08 10.51
N ALA A 45 7.04 17.37 10.64
CA ALA A 45 6.85 18.05 11.93
C ALA A 45 5.43 17.79 12.46
N LEU A 46 5.17 16.55 12.85
CA LEU A 46 3.85 16.09 13.27
C LEU A 46 3.71 16.06 14.79
N ARG A 47 2.47 16.28 15.27
CA ARG A 47 2.09 15.99 16.64
C ARG A 47 1.64 14.54 16.78
N ASP A 48 1.71 14.00 17.97
CA ASP A 48 1.34 12.63 18.32
C ASP A 48 -0.03 12.22 17.79
N GLU A 49 -1.03 13.13 17.84
CA GLU A 49 -2.38 12.85 17.38
C GLU A 49 -2.45 12.47 15.90
N LEU A 50 -1.58 13.03 15.07
CA LEU A 50 -1.53 12.70 13.63
C LEU A 50 -0.88 11.33 13.41
N HIS A 51 0.13 10.97 14.20
CA HIS A 51 0.69 9.63 14.21
C HIS A 51 -0.33 8.59 14.67
N VAL A 52 -1.06 8.88 15.76
CA VAL A 52 -2.15 8.04 16.26
C VAL A 52 -3.22 7.83 15.19
N GLN A 53 -3.62 8.91 14.50
CA GLN A 53 -4.61 8.85 13.41
C GLN A 53 -4.19 7.86 12.31
N ASP A 54 -2.93 7.85 11.91
CA ASP A 54 -2.45 6.96 10.85
C ASP A 54 -2.54 5.48 11.25
N VAL A 55 -2.15 5.15 12.47
CA VAL A 55 -2.25 3.76 12.95
C VAL A 55 -3.72 3.33 13.11
N LEU A 56 -4.58 4.24 13.55
CA LEU A 56 -6.03 4.00 13.60
C LEU A 56 -6.64 3.79 12.22
N LEU A 57 -6.23 4.56 11.20
CA LEU A 57 -6.67 4.38 9.82
C LEU A 57 -6.28 3.00 9.28
N LEU A 58 -5.03 2.57 9.51
CA LEU A 58 -4.59 1.23 9.14
C LEU A 58 -5.41 0.15 9.84
N LYS A 59 -5.65 0.31 11.15
CA LYS A 59 -6.47 -0.63 11.93
C LYS A 59 -7.92 -0.65 11.48
N GLU A 60 -8.50 0.51 11.20
CA GLU A 60 -9.86 0.66 10.68
C GLU A 60 -10.02 0.01 9.31
N MET A 61 -9.00 0.12 8.45
CA MET A 61 -8.95 -0.55 7.15
C MET A 61 -8.92 -2.08 7.27
N GLY A 62 -8.61 -2.61 8.46
CA GLY A 62 -8.47 -4.05 8.72
C GLY A 62 -7.03 -4.55 8.58
N GLY A 63 -6.07 -3.65 8.35
CA GLY A 63 -4.64 -3.98 8.29
C GLY A 63 -4.12 -4.51 9.62
N ASN A 64 -3.17 -5.44 9.54
CA ASN A 64 -2.53 -6.09 10.68
C ASN A 64 -1.00 -6.02 10.62
N TYR A 65 -0.45 -5.30 9.65
CA TYR A 65 0.97 -5.12 9.44
C TYR A 65 1.31 -3.68 9.05
N LEU A 66 2.38 -3.14 9.65
CA LEU A 66 2.94 -1.83 9.29
C LEU A 66 4.44 -1.98 9.02
N ARG A 67 4.86 -1.64 7.81
CA ARG A 67 6.26 -1.45 7.48
C ARG A 67 6.65 0.00 7.82
N VAL A 68 7.43 0.17 8.87
CA VAL A 68 7.94 1.47 9.34
C VAL A 68 9.17 1.81 8.50
N SER A 69 8.94 2.42 7.35
CA SER A 69 9.93 2.62 6.28
C SER A 69 10.10 4.10 5.91
N HIS A 70 11.27 4.50 5.47
CA HIS A 70 12.56 3.76 5.42
C HIS A 70 13.47 4.18 6.55
N TYR A 71 12.94 4.42 7.74
CA TYR A 71 13.64 4.92 8.94
C TYR A 71 12.79 4.63 10.18
N PRO A 72 13.40 4.49 11.35
CA PRO A 72 12.65 4.48 12.60
C PRO A 72 11.82 5.75 12.72
N GLN A 73 10.52 5.60 13.04
CA GLN A 73 9.58 6.70 13.12
C GLN A 73 9.29 7.07 14.58
N ASP A 74 8.43 8.06 14.78
CA ASP A 74 8.05 8.55 16.09
C ASP A 74 7.63 7.40 17.02
N PRO A 75 8.10 7.36 18.28
CA PRO A 75 7.80 6.29 19.23
C PRO A 75 6.31 6.01 19.44
N VAL A 76 5.46 7.00 19.29
CA VAL A 76 4.00 6.84 19.44
C VAL A 76 3.41 5.88 18.40
N ILE A 77 4.04 5.76 17.22
CA ILE A 77 3.65 4.78 16.20
C ILE A 77 3.78 3.36 16.77
N MET A 78 4.93 3.06 17.39
CA MET A 78 5.19 1.75 17.98
C MET A 78 4.27 1.46 19.15
N GLU A 79 4.00 2.47 20.00
CA GLU A 79 3.05 2.34 21.11
C GLU A 79 1.65 2.01 20.63
N MET A 80 1.20 2.65 19.55
CA MET A 80 -0.12 2.38 18.98
C MET A 80 -0.17 1.00 18.32
N CYS A 81 0.91 0.57 17.63
CA CYS A 81 0.99 -0.78 17.09
C CYS A 81 0.95 -1.85 18.20
N ASP A 82 1.67 -1.64 19.30
CA ASP A 82 1.62 -2.50 20.48
C ASP A 82 0.19 -2.61 21.03
N LYS A 83 -0.47 -1.48 21.27
CA LYS A 83 -1.84 -1.41 21.82
C LYS A 83 -2.89 -2.04 20.91
N LEU A 84 -2.75 -1.88 19.59
CA LEU A 84 -3.73 -2.33 18.62
C LEU A 84 -3.44 -3.73 18.05
N GLY A 85 -2.31 -4.33 18.42
CA GLY A 85 -1.88 -5.65 17.94
C GLY A 85 -1.59 -5.64 16.43
N ILE A 86 -0.86 -4.64 15.95
CA ILE A 86 -0.36 -4.54 14.58
C ILE A 86 1.09 -5.02 14.58
N VAL A 87 1.40 -6.01 13.76
CA VAL A 87 2.79 -6.47 13.57
C VAL A 87 3.59 -5.41 12.83
N THR A 88 4.84 -5.19 13.22
CA THR A 88 5.69 -4.20 12.55
C THR A 88 7.01 -4.78 12.08
N SER A 89 7.52 -4.20 10.98
CA SER A 89 8.94 -4.16 10.65
C SER A 89 9.45 -2.74 10.79
N VAL A 90 10.63 -2.58 11.37
CA VAL A 90 11.32 -1.29 11.51
C VAL A 90 12.63 -1.38 10.76
N GLU A 91 13.03 -0.34 10.04
CA GLU A 91 14.23 -0.39 9.21
C GLU A 91 15.11 0.85 9.36
N ILE A 92 16.42 0.69 9.14
CA ILE A 92 17.37 1.80 9.06
C ILE A 92 17.40 2.39 7.64
N PRO A 93 17.76 3.69 7.45
CA PRO A 93 17.67 4.40 6.18
C PRO A 93 18.81 4.09 5.20
N VAL A 94 19.10 2.83 4.94
CA VAL A 94 20.03 2.40 3.87
C VAL A 94 19.21 2.13 2.61
N VAL A 95 19.06 3.15 1.76
CA VAL A 95 18.07 3.19 0.67
C VAL A 95 18.72 3.56 -0.66
N ASN A 96 18.36 2.86 -1.72
CA ASN A 96 18.69 3.08 -3.13
C ASN A 96 20.16 2.85 -3.54
N ALA A 97 21.14 3.10 -2.70
CA ALA A 97 22.55 2.89 -2.95
C ALA A 97 23.34 2.78 -1.63
N VAL A 98 24.54 2.25 -1.72
CA VAL A 98 25.53 2.20 -0.64
C VAL A 98 26.67 3.15 -1.00
N THR A 99 27.18 3.92 -0.03
CA THR A 99 28.38 4.71 -0.20
C THR A 99 29.59 3.87 0.20
N GLU A 100 30.58 3.74 -0.70
CA GLU A 100 31.74 2.85 -0.54
C GLU A 100 32.80 3.44 0.41
N THR A 101 32.42 3.71 1.66
CA THR A 101 33.35 4.19 2.70
C THR A 101 33.20 3.43 4.01
N GLU A 102 34.27 3.32 4.78
CA GLU A 102 34.23 2.69 6.11
C GLU A 102 33.37 3.50 7.08
N GLU A 103 33.30 4.82 6.92
CA GLU A 103 32.43 5.68 7.71
C GLU A 103 30.97 5.37 7.47
N PHE A 104 30.57 5.11 6.21
CA PHE A 104 29.20 4.69 5.89
C PHE A 104 28.86 3.35 6.56
N LEU A 105 29.77 2.38 6.45
CA LEU A 105 29.60 1.08 7.11
C LEU A 105 29.45 1.25 8.63
N HIS A 106 30.37 1.98 9.25
CA HIS A 106 30.35 2.20 10.72
C HIS A 106 29.04 2.89 11.15
N ASN A 107 28.66 3.97 10.48
CA ASN A 107 27.44 4.69 10.80
C ASN A 107 26.18 3.82 10.62
N SER A 108 26.11 3.01 9.56
CA SER A 108 25.00 2.09 9.32
C SER A 108 24.88 1.03 10.42
N VAL A 109 26.02 0.51 10.91
CA VAL A 109 26.08 -0.45 12.02
C VAL A 109 25.59 0.19 13.33
N GLU A 110 26.04 1.42 13.64
CA GLU A 110 25.58 2.11 14.85
C GLU A 110 24.07 2.43 14.78
N MET A 111 23.55 2.89 13.63
CA MET A 111 22.10 3.09 13.46
C MET A 111 21.31 1.79 13.66
N ALA A 112 21.85 0.64 13.21
CA ALA A 112 21.19 -0.66 13.42
C ALA A 112 21.13 -1.03 14.90
N LYS A 113 22.22 -0.82 15.65
CA LYS A 113 22.23 -1.03 17.12
C LYS A 113 21.23 -0.11 17.83
N GLU A 114 21.24 1.17 17.49
CA GLU A 114 20.31 2.15 18.08
C GLU A 114 18.87 1.76 17.83
N MET A 115 18.50 1.41 16.59
CA MET A 115 17.16 0.95 16.21
C MET A 115 16.73 -0.27 17.03
N VAL A 116 17.57 -1.29 17.12
CA VAL A 116 17.24 -2.51 17.88
C VAL A 116 17.09 -2.20 19.35
N ARG A 117 18.01 -1.48 19.96
CA ARG A 117 17.98 -1.13 21.39
C ARG A 117 16.79 -0.26 21.77
N GLN A 118 16.44 0.71 20.89
CA GLN A 118 15.28 1.59 21.11
C GLN A 118 13.97 0.80 21.13
N ASP A 119 13.78 -0.12 20.19
CA ASP A 119 12.52 -0.82 19.98
C ASP A 119 12.52 -2.28 20.47
N PHE A 120 13.57 -2.71 21.19
CA PHE A 120 13.72 -4.08 21.70
C PHE A 120 12.52 -4.56 22.51
N ASN A 121 11.97 -3.70 23.38
CA ASN A 121 10.86 -4.02 24.26
C ASN A 121 9.47 -3.89 23.58
N ARG A 122 9.42 -3.54 22.29
CA ARG A 122 8.15 -3.39 21.55
C ARG A 122 7.61 -4.76 21.12
N PRO A 123 6.47 -5.22 21.66
CA PRO A 123 5.91 -6.53 21.29
C PRO A 123 5.38 -6.58 19.86
N SER A 124 5.08 -5.46 19.22
CA SER A 124 4.66 -5.37 17.83
C SER A 124 5.79 -5.66 16.83
N VAL A 125 7.06 -5.34 17.20
CA VAL A 125 8.20 -5.58 16.31
C VAL A 125 8.48 -7.06 16.18
N MET A 126 8.51 -7.56 14.95
CA MET A 126 8.85 -8.95 14.64
C MET A 126 9.91 -9.08 13.57
N ILE A 127 10.21 -7.97 12.88
CA ILE A 127 11.14 -7.92 11.76
C ILE A 127 12.00 -6.66 11.87
N TRP A 128 13.33 -6.84 11.71
CA TRP A 128 14.30 -5.78 11.57
C TRP A 128 14.71 -5.65 10.09
N GLY A 129 14.43 -4.51 9.48
CA GLY A 129 14.84 -4.17 8.12
C GLY A 129 16.15 -3.40 8.10
N TYR A 130 16.98 -3.59 7.06
CA TYR A 130 18.26 -2.90 7.02
C TYR A 130 18.72 -2.40 5.65
N MET A 131 18.08 -2.79 4.58
CA MET A 131 18.37 -2.28 3.21
C MET A 131 17.13 -2.27 2.37
N ASN A 132 16.94 -1.19 1.61
CA ASN A 132 15.87 -1.05 0.63
C ASN A 132 16.39 -0.65 -0.73
N GLU A 133 16.12 -1.47 -1.77
CA GLU A 133 16.38 -1.17 -3.20
C GLU A 133 17.80 -0.68 -3.49
N ILE A 134 18.81 -1.17 -2.79
CA ILE A 134 20.16 -0.60 -2.77
C ILE A 134 20.92 -0.61 -4.10
N PHE A 135 20.36 -1.24 -5.13
CA PHE A 135 20.88 -1.19 -6.49
C PHE A 135 20.03 -0.34 -7.45
N LEU A 136 19.00 0.34 -6.95
CA LEU A 136 18.15 1.20 -7.78
C LEU A 136 18.92 2.39 -8.36
N ARG A 137 19.86 2.93 -7.59
CA ARG A 137 20.75 4.05 -7.98
C ARG A 137 22.23 3.68 -7.86
N ARG A 138 22.58 2.45 -8.26
CA ARG A 138 23.97 2.00 -8.23
C ARG A 138 24.85 2.93 -9.10
N PRO A 139 26.06 3.27 -8.64
CA PRO A 139 26.91 4.24 -9.34
C PRO A 139 27.61 3.68 -10.57
N TYR A 140 27.70 2.34 -10.68
CA TYR A 140 28.42 1.66 -11.77
C TYR A 140 27.49 0.67 -12.47
N THR A 141 27.70 0.48 -13.78
CA THR A 141 26.89 -0.41 -14.61
C THR A 141 27.61 -1.68 -15.00
N GLU A 142 28.97 -1.67 -15.06
CA GLU A 142 29.79 -2.79 -15.54
C GLU A 142 31.23 -2.70 -15.04
N GLY A 143 31.98 -3.74 -15.28
CA GLY A 143 33.43 -3.79 -15.06
C GLY A 143 33.84 -3.92 -13.59
N LYS A 144 35.15 -3.74 -13.35
CA LYS A 144 35.76 -3.94 -12.03
C LYS A 144 35.14 -3.06 -10.93
N GLN A 145 34.76 -1.83 -11.27
CA GLN A 145 34.13 -0.92 -10.31
C GLN A 145 32.78 -1.46 -9.80
N LEU A 146 31.98 -2.06 -10.69
CA LEU A 146 30.70 -2.72 -10.27
C LEU A 146 30.99 -3.93 -9.38
N GLU A 147 32.00 -4.76 -9.71
CA GLU A 147 32.36 -5.90 -8.88
C GLU A 147 32.86 -5.47 -7.49
N ASP A 148 33.65 -4.39 -7.42
CA ASP A 148 34.14 -3.81 -6.16
C ASP A 148 32.97 -3.25 -5.35
N TYR A 149 32.01 -2.58 -6.00
CA TYR A 149 30.77 -2.08 -5.40
C TYR A 149 29.92 -3.22 -4.82
N TYR A 150 29.73 -4.31 -5.55
CA TYR A 150 28.99 -5.48 -5.06
C TYR A 150 29.68 -6.11 -3.84
N ARG A 151 30.99 -6.27 -3.86
CA ARG A 151 31.75 -6.78 -2.69
C ARG A 151 31.62 -5.88 -1.47
N PHE A 152 31.69 -4.56 -1.65
CA PHE A 152 31.52 -3.63 -0.55
C PHE A 152 30.10 -3.66 -0.01
N THR A 153 29.10 -3.70 -0.89
CA THR A 153 27.70 -3.82 -0.50
C THR A 153 27.41 -5.11 0.26
N GLU A 154 27.99 -6.24 -0.17
CA GLU A 154 27.92 -7.51 0.57
C GLU A 154 28.56 -7.38 1.97
N LYS A 155 29.74 -6.73 2.07
CA LYS A 155 30.39 -6.47 3.37
C LYS A 155 29.46 -5.70 4.32
N VAL A 156 28.81 -4.62 3.83
CA VAL A 156 27.86 -3.83 4.61
C VAL A 156 26.67 -4.68 5.03
N ALA A 157 26.07 -5.44 4.11
CA ALA A 157 24.92 -6.28 4.39
C ALA A 157 25.20 -7.35 5.45
N ARG A 158 26.36 -8.03 5.36
CA ARG A 158 26.78 -9.05 6.34
C ARG A 158 27.06 -8.43 7.70
N ALA A 159 27.66 -7.25 7.76
CA ALA A 159 27.91 -6.54 9.02
C ALA A 159 26.58 -6.15 9.71
N LEU A 160 25.61 -5.63 8.94
CA LEU A 160 24.29 -5.27 9.45
C LEU A 160 23.52 -6.50 9.95
N GLU A 161 23.48 -7.59 9.15
CA GLU A 161 22.87 -8.85 9.56
C GLU A 161 23.46 -9.39 10.86
N ALA A 162 24.81 -9.43 10.97
CA ALA A 162 25.51 -9.91 12.14
C ALA A 162 25.19 -9.05 13.37
N THR A 163 25.26 -7.73 13.23
CA THR A 163 24.98 -6.77 14.29
C THR A 163 23.54 -6.90 14.81
N ILE A 164 22.56 -6.94 13.91
CA ILE A 164 21.15 -7.05 14.30
C ILE A 164 20.91 -8.38 15.03
N ARG A 165 21.48 -9.48 14.54
CA ARG A 165 21.34 -10.79 15.19
C ARG A 165 22.07 -10.91 16.53
N GLU A 166 23.14 -10.18 16.71
CA GLU A 166 23.84 -10.08 18.00
C GLU A 166 23.00 -9.30 19.01
N GLU A 167 22.44 -8.16 18.61
CA GLU A 167 21.57 -7.34 19.48
C GLU A 167 20.21 -8.01 19.76
N ASP A 168 19.64 -8.74 18.77
CA ASP A 168 18.37 -9.47 18.92
C ASP A 168 18.33 -10.78 18.12
N PRO A 169 18.68 -11.91 18.73
CA PRO A 169 18.60 -13.22 18.08
C PRO A 169 17.17 -13.76 17.93
N SER A 170 16.16 -13.09 18.50
CA SER A 170 14.79 -13.62 18.60
C SER A 170 13.88 -13.20 17.46
N ARG A 171 14.20 -12.10 16.76
CA ARG A 171 13.41 -11.55 15.66
C ARG A 171 14.05 -11.84 14.31
N TYR A 172 13.24 -11.66 13.26
CA TYR A 172 13.68 -11.92 11.89
C TYR A 172 14.29 -10.68 11.26
N THR A 173 15.25 -10.90 10.36
CA THR A 173 15.87 -9.85 9.55
C THR A 173 15.26 -9.83 8.15
N MET A 174 15.21 -8.66 7.51
CA MET A 174 14.64 -8.47 6.18
C MET A 174 15.44 -7.46 5.35
N MET A 175 15.62 -7.75 4.07
CA MET A 175 16.00 -6.78 3.02
C MET A 175 14.87 -6.65 2.02
N ALA A 176 14.65 -5.45 1.49
CA ALA A 176 13.70 -5.19 0.44
C ALA A 176 14.42 -4.98 -0.91
N TYR A 177 14.12 -5.83 -1.88
CA TYR A 177 14.70 -5.85 -3.21
C TYR A 177 13.77 -5.21 -4.23
N HIS A 178 14.31 -4.39 -5.16
CA HIS A 178 13.54 -4.01 -6.34
C HIS A 178 13.54 -5.13 -7.40
N ASN A 179 12.69 -4.99 -8.41
CA ASN A 179 12.45 -6.02 -9.43
C ASN A 179 13.62 -6.25 -10.40
N MET A 180 14.81 -6.45 -9.84
CA MET A 180 16.04 -6.83 -10.61
C MET A 180 16.83 -7.87 -9.81
N PRO A 181 16.33 -9.13 -9.70
CA PRO A 181 16.91 -10.15 -8.83
C PRO A 181 18.37 -10.44 -9.12
N GLN A 182 18.77 -10.38 -10.39
CA GLN A 182 20.13 -10.67 -10.81
C GLN A 182 21.18 -9.80 -10.09
N TYR A 183 20.89 -8.51 -9.83
CA TYR A 183 21.84 -7.62 -9.12
C TYR A 183 22.12 -8.10 -7.70
N TYR A 184 21.07 -8.62 -7.03
CA TYR A 184 21.17 -9.12 -5.66
C TYR A 184 21.82 -10.51 -5.62
N GLU A 185 21.63 -11.33 -6.66
CA GLU A 185 22.30 -12.63 -6.81
C GLU A 185 23.79 -12.42 -7.08
N ASP A 186 24.16 -11.56 -8.02
CA ASP A 186 25.55 -11.23 -8.36
C ASP A 186 26.32 -10.65 -7.16
N ALA A 187 25.64 -9.92 -6.30
CA ALA A 187 26.20 -9.36 -5.07
C ALA A 187 26.06 -10.29 -3.84
N HIS A 188 25.61 -11.54 -3.99
CA HIS A 188 25.41 -12.54 -2.93
C HIS A 188 24.52 -12.08 -1.76
N LEU A 189 23.53 -11.21 -2.03
CA LEU A 189 22.67 -10.64 -1.00
C LEU A 189 21.42 -11.48 -0.71
N THR A 190 20.97 -12.29 -1.67
CA THR A 190 19.71 -13.06 -1.55
C THR A 190 19.72 -14.11 -0.43
N GLU A 191 20.91 -14.52 0.01
CA GLU A 191 21.07 -15.53 1.06
C GLU A 191 21.21 -14.94 2.46
N ILE A 192 21.52 -13.63 2.57
CA ILE A 192 21.87 -13.02 3.86
C ILE A 192 20.65 -12.87 4.78
N PRO A 193 19.56 -12.17 4.43
CA PRO A 193 18.43 -11.96 5.33
C PRO A 193 17.62 -13.24 5.54
N MET A 194 16.92 -13.28 6.67
CA MET A 194 15.98 -14.37 6.95
C MET A 194 14.70 -14.26 6.10
N ILE A 195 14.27 -13.05 5.79
CA ILE A 195 13.10 -12.75 4.97
C ILE A 195 13.55 -11.96 3.74
N GLN A 196 13.11 -12.41 2.58
CA GLN A 196 13.23 -11.67 1.33
C GLN A 196 11.99 -10.82 1.11
N GLY A 197 12.15 -9.51 1.18
CA GLY A 197 11.14 -8.54 0.79
C GLY A 197 11.29 -8.16 -0.68
N TRP A 198 10.20 -8.09 -1.42
CA TRP A 198 10.20 -7.72 -2.83
C TRP A 198 9.29 -6.52 -3.08
N ASN A 199 9.86 -5.46 -3.65
CA ASN A 199 9.13 -4.30 -4.13
C ASN A 199 8.74 -4.56 -5.58
N LEU A 200 7.45 -4.79 -5.82
CA LEU A 200 6.93 -5.29 -7.09
C LEU A 200 5.84 -4.36 -7.64
N TYR A 201 6.05 -3.85 -8.86
CA TYR A 201 5.19 -2.84 -9.47
C TYR A 201 4.73 -3.21 -10.89
N GLN A 202 4.58 -4.52 -11.18
CA GLN A 202 4.04 -5.02 -12.44
C GLN A 202 2.62 -4.50 -12.67
N GLY A 203 2.33 -4.02 -13.88
CA GLY A 203 1.11 -3.28 -14.18
C GLY A 203 1.20 -1.79 -13.83
N TRP A 204 2.32 -1.32 -13.27
CA TRP A 204 2.59 0.11 -13.09
C TRP A 204 3.89 0.52 -13.77
N TYR A 205 5.07 0.22 -13.20
CA TYR A 205 6.34 0.51 -13.88
C TYR A 205 6.61 -0.48 -15.01
N GLU A 206 6.33 -1.75 -14.84
CA GLU A 206 6.33 -2.76 -15.90
C GLU A 206 4.91 -2.96 -16.46
N PRO A 207 4.76 -3.21 -17.79
CA PRO A 207 3.46 -3.18 -18.43
C PRO A 207 2.54 -4.36 -18.09
N ASP A 208 3.06 -5.58 -17.91
CA ASP A 208 2.23 -6.76 -17.70
C ASP A 208 1.96 -7.00 -16.21
N ILE A 209 0.73 -6.75 -15.78
CA ILE A 209 0.30 -7.00 -14.40
C ILE A 209 0.38 -8.49 -14.03
N ASN A 210 0.25 -9.40 -15.00
CA ASN A 210 0.31 -10.84 -14.76
C ASN A 210 1.75 -11.36 -14.54
N GLU A 211 2.76 -10.53 -14.75
CA GLU A 211 4.12 -10.91 -14.36
C GLU A 211 4.29 -10.93 -12.84
N PHE A 212 3.46 -10.22 -12.08
CA PHE A 212 3.49 -10.22 -10.62
C PHE A 212 3.45 -11.62 -10.01
N GLN A 213 2.43 -12.41 -10.34
CA GLN A 213 2.31 -13.76 -9.78
C GLN A 213 3.39 -14.70 -10.29
N ARG A 214 3.87 -14.52 -11.53
CA ARG A 214 4.98 -15.33 -12.07
C ARG A 214 6.28 -15.06 -11.34
N LEU A 215 6.54 -13.81 -10.94
CA LEU A 215 7.71 -13.45 -10.13
C LEU A 215 7.65 -14.07 -8.74
N LEU A 216 6.49 -14.05 -8.07
CA LEU A 216 6.31 -14.69 -6.77
C LEU A 216 6.57 -16.21 -6.85
N ASP A 217 5.99 -16.89 -7.85
CA ASP A 217 6.13 -18.32 -8.05
C ASP A 217 7.59 -18.68 -8.40
N ARG A 218 8.27 -17.85 -9.21
CA ARG A 218 9.69 -18.00 -9.54
C ARG A 218 10.57 -17.80 -8.31
N ALA A 219 10.35 -16.72 -7.54
CA ALA A 219 11.13 -16.44 -6.34
C ALA A 219 11.01 -17.58 -5.31
N HIS A 220 9.79 -18.08 -5.08
CA HIS A 220 9.57 -19.22 -4.20
C HIS A 220 10.30 -20.50 -4.67
N LYS A 221 10.33 -20.74 -5.99
CA LYS A 221 11.02 -21.89 -6.57
C LYS A 221 12.55 -21.77 -6.52
N VAL A 222 13.07 -20.57 -6.78
CA VAL A 222 14.53 -20.30 -6.84
C VAL A 222 15.12 -20.23 -5.45
N TYR A 223 14.51 -19.46 -4.55
CA TYR A 223 15.03 -19.20 -3.19
C TYR A 223 14.40 -20.15 -2.16
N LYS A 224 14.58 -21.46 -2.36
CA LYS A 224 14.01 -22.49 -1.49
C LYS A 224 14.39 -22.28 -0.02
N GLY A 225 13.38 -22.37 0.85
CA GLY A 225 13.55 -22.22 2.29
C GLY A 225 13.59 -20.76 2.77
N LYS A 226 13.61 -19.76 1.86
CA LYS A 226 13.49 -18.36 2.21
C LYS A 226 12.03 -17.96 2.38
N VAL A 227 11.75 -17.15 3.39
CA VAL A 227 10.45 -16.53 3.59
C VAL A 227 10.30 -15.37 2.62
N LEU A 228 9.16 -15.28 1.94
CA LEU A 228 8.87 -14.22 0.99
C LEU A 228 7.81 -13.26 1.51
N MET A 229 8.05 -11.96 1.35
CA MET A 229 7.07 -10.89 1.57
C MET A 229 7.06 -9.91 0.38
N VAL A 230 5.92 -9.34 0.08
CA VAL A 230 5.81 -8.22 -0.88
C VAL A 230 5.88 -6.92 -0.07
N THR A 231 7.03 -6.26 -0.12
CA THR A 231 7.31 -5.12 0.76
C THR A 231 6.88 -3.77 0.20
N GLU A 232 6.65 -3.70 -1.12
CA GLU A 232 6.00 -2.57 -1.76
C GLU A 232 5.22 -2.99 -3.00
N TYR A 233 4.04 -2.38 -3.19
CA TYR A 233 3.23 -2.41 -4.40
C TYR A 233 2.17 -1.31 -4.35
N GLY A 234 1.76 -0.81 -5.50
CA GLY A 234 0.71 0.20 -5.61
C GLY A 234 0.91 1.13 -6.81
N PRO A 235 -0.14 1.44 -7.58
CA PRO A 235 -0.10 2.46 -8.63
C PRO A 235 -0.26 3.84 -8.01
N GLY A 236 0.12 4.88 -8.75
CA GLY A 236 -0.29 6.24 -8.41
C GLY A 236 -1.80 6.40 -8.60
N VAL A 237 -2.48 7.02 -7.63
CA VAL A 237 -3.92 7.29 -7.71
C VAL A 237 -4.20 8.73 -7.25
N ASP A 238 -4.79 9.51 -8.14
CA ASP A 238 -5.28 10.86 -7.83
C ASP A 238 -6.81 10.81 -7.67
N PRO A 239 -7.37 11.19 -6.51
CA PRO A 239 -8.81 11.12 -6.27
C PRO A 239 -9.65 12.05 -7.18
N ARG A 240 -9.00 12.94 -7.92
CA ARG A 240 -9.64 13.85 -8.90
C ARG A 240 -9.72 13.25 -10.31
N VAL A 241 -8.97 12.16 -10.56
CA VAL A 241 -8.87 11.54 -11.88
C VAL A 241 -9.73 10.28 -11.92
N HIS A 242 -10.60 10.23 -12.92
CA HIS A 242 -11.50 9.12 -13.19
C HIS A 242 -11.40 8.67 -14.64
N SER A 243 -11.56 7.37 -14.89
CA SER A 243 -11.46 6.78 -16.23
C SER A 243 -12.58 5.77 -16.48
N TYR A 244 -13.18 5.83 -17.68
CA TYR A 244 -14.11 4.80 -18.15
C TYR A 244 -13.41 3.57 -18.73
N GLN A 245 -12.14 3.74 -19.12
CA GLN A 245 -11.27 2.68 -19.62
C GLN A 245 -9.94 2.78 -18.88
N PRO A 246 -9.89 2.30 -17.63
CA PRO A 246 -8.72 2.46 -16.78
C PRO A 246 -7.52 1.74 -17.37
N GLU A 247 -6.40 2.46 -17.47
CA GLU A 247 -5.15 1.93 -17.99
C GLU A 247 -3.95 2.39 -17.18
N ARG A 248 -2.84 1.73 -17.39
CA ARG A 248 -1.58 2.03 -16.73
C ARG A 248 -1.15 3.49 -16.92
N PHE A 249 -0.78 4.17 -15.85
CA PHE A 249 -0.38 5.58 -15.79
C PHE A 249 -1.51 6.60 -16.04
N ASP A 250 -2.77 6.19 -16.00
CA ASP A 250 -3.87 7.15 -16.04
C ASP A 250 -4.15 7.81 -14.69
N PHE A 251 -3.56 7.31 -13.62
CA PHE A 251 -3.71 7.76 -12.23
C PHE A 251 -5.15 7.74 -11.70
N SER A 252 -6.07 7.06 -12.38
CA SER A 252 -7.48 7.02 -12.01
C SER A 252 -7.73 6.17 -10.77
N GLN A 253 -8.82 6.48 -10.05
CA GLN A 253 -9.34 5.66 -8.96
C GLN A 253 -9.68 4.24 -9.46
N GLU A 254 -10.21 4.14 -10.67
CA GLU A 254 -10.64 2.90 -11.30
C GLU A 254 -9.44 1.99 -11.62
N TYR A 255 -8.33 2.54 -12.14
CA TYR A 255 -7.11 1.75 -12.33
C TYR A 255 -6.52 1.29 -10.99
N GLY A 256 -6.58 2.15 -9.98
CA GLY A 256 -6.22 1.78 -8.61
C GLY A 256 -6.95 0.52 -8.15
N LEU A 257 -8.25 0.44 -8.36
CA LEU A 257 -9.05 -0.75 -8.01
C LEU A 257 -8.66 -1.99 -8.81
N VAL A 258 -8.46 -1.87 -10.12
CA VAL A 258 -8.02 -2.98 -10.99
C VAL A 258 -6.69 -3.56 -10.49
N TYR A 259 -5.72 -2.69 -10.22
CA TYR A 259 -4.39 -3.07 -9.77
C TYR A 259 -4.42 -3.75 -8.40
N HIS A 260 -5.01 -3.10 -7.39
CA HIS A 260 -5.02 -3.61 -6.02
C HIS A 260 -5.83 -4.90 -5.86
N LYS A 261 -6.93 -5.03 -6.60
CA LYS A 261 -7.72 -6.27 -6.68
C LYS A 261 -6.87 -7.43 -7.19
N HIS A 262 -6.14 -7.22 -8.30
CA HIS A 262 -5.27 -8.25 -8.87
C HIS A 262 -4.20 -8.69 -7.85
N TYR A 263 -3.48 -7.74 -7.27
CA TYR A 263 -2.40 -8.02 -6.33
C TYR A 263 -2.87 -8.75 -5.08
N LEU A 264 -3.96 -8.24 -4.46
CA LEU A 264 -4.50 -8.89 -3.26
C LEU A 264 -4.93 -10.33 -3.54
N ASN A 265 -5.67 -10.56 -4.63
CA ASN A 265 -6.14 -11.89 -5.00
C ASN A 265 -4.98 -12.86 -5.25
N GLU A 266 -3.95 -12.42 -5.97
CA GLU A 266 -2.79 -13.27 -6.27
C GLU A 266 -1.96 -13.60 -5.01
N MET A 267 -1.79 -12.66 -4.09
CA MET A 267 -1.12 -12.91 -2.81
C MET A 267 -1.94 -13.85 -1.90
N MET A 268 -3.26 -13.69 -1.87
CA MET A 268 -4.14 -14.54 -1.05
C MET A 268 -4.15 -16.01 -1.52
N LYS A 269 -3.98 -16.28 -2.80
CA LYS A 269 -3.86 -17.63 -3.37
C LYS A 269 -2.54 -18.34 -3.02
N ARG A 270 -1.53 -17.61 -2.52
CA ARG A 270 -0.16 -18.12 -2.28
C ARG A 270 0.16 -18.17 -0.79
N PRO A 271 -0.02 -19.32 -0.10
CA PRO A 271 0.28 -19.45 1.33
C PRO A 271 1.71 -19.06 1.70
N PHE A 272 2.67 -19.33 0.82
CA PHE A 272 4.09 -19.04 1.01
C PHE A 272 4.42 -17.54 1.06
N VAL A 273 3.57 -16.66 0.54
CA VAL A 273 3.72 -15.21 0.73
C VAL A 273 3.29 -14.89 2.14
N ALA A 274 4.25 -14.64 3.02
CA ALA A 274 4.00 -14.42 4.46
C ALA A 274 3.23 -13.12 4.73
N GLY A 275 3.45 -12.10 3.92
CA GLY A 275 2.75 -10.84 4.06
C GLY A 275 3.05 -9.82 2.97
N SER A 276 2.38 -8.68 3.09
CA SER A 276 2.56 -7.56 2.17
C SER A 276 2.32 -6.21 2.83
N SER A 277 3.01 -5.19 2.33
CA SER A 277 2.76 -3.79 2.65
C SER A 277 2.53 -2.98 1.37
N LEU A 278 1.40 -2.31 1.31
CA LEU A 278 1.12 -1.34 0.25
C LEU A 278 2.10 -0.17 0.34
N TRP A 279 2.55 0.29 -0.78
CA TRP A 279 3.21 1.57 -0.90
C TRP A 279 2.20 2.60 -1.38
N ASN A 280 1.59 3.39 -0.50
CA ASN A 280 1.85 3.68 0.90
C ASN A 280 0.53 3.80 1.68
N LEU A 281 0.55 4.02 3.01
CA LEU A 281 -0.65 4.38 3.76
C LEU A 281 -1.20 5.72 3.26
N ASN A 282 -0.36 6.74 3.25
CA ASN A 282 -0.70 8.10 2.87
C ASN A 282 0.15 8.58 1.68
N ASP A 283 -0.39 9.49 0.91
CA ASP A 283 0.43 10.29 0.01
C ASP A 283 1.48 11.05 0.82
N PHE A 284 2.62 11.33 0.22
CA PHE A 284 3.71 12.02 0.89
C PHE A 284 4.52 12.87 -0.09
N TYR A 285 5.20 13.89 0.43
CA TYR A 285 6.05 14.76 -0.38
C TYR A 285 7.28 14.02 -0.87
N SER A 286 7.58 14.18 -2.14
CA SER A 286 8.73 13.59 -2.80
C SER A 286 9.22 14.53 -3.89
N GLU A 287 10.27 15.26 -3.62
CA GLU A 287 10.74 16.37 -4.45
C GLU A 287 10.99 15.98 -5.91
N SER A 288 11.51 14.78 -6.14
CA SER A 288 11.85 14.28 -7.48
C SER A 288 10.64 13.77 -8.28
N ARG A 289 9.44 13.73 -7.69
CA ARG A 289 8.24 13.24 -8.39
C ARG A 289 7.65 14.33 -9.28
N VAL A 290 7.36 13.92 -10.52
CA VAL A 290 6.73 14.76 -11.55
C VAL A 290 5.49 14.06 -12.15
N ASP A 291 4.85 13.21 -11.34
CA ASP A 291 3.65 12.45 -11.72
C ASP A 291 2.39 13.35 -11.80
N ALA A 292 1.19 12.79 -11.60
CA ALA A 292 -0.08 13.54 -11.67
C ALA A 292 -0.16 14.71 -10.68
N VAL A 293 0.48 14.58 -9.51
CA VAL A 293 0.65 15.67 -8.55
C VAL A 293 2.14 15.95 -8.41
N PRO A 294 2.64 17.12 -8.88
CA PRO A 294 4.05 17.46 -8.76
C PRO A 294 4.53 17.44 -7.31
N HIS A 295 5.74 16.89 -7.11
CA HIS A 295 6.41 16.78 -5.81
C HIS A 295 5.65 15.96 -4.75
N VAL A 296 4.72 15.09 -5.19
CA VAL A 296 3.98 14.18 -4.32
C VAL A 296 4.05 12.76 -4.87
N ASN A 297 4.38 11.79 -4.01
CA ASN A 297 4.15 10.40 -4.29
C ASN A 297 2.70 10.08 -3.91
N ASN A 298 1.83 9.91 -4.91
CA ASN A 298 0.39 9.75 -4.76
C ASN A 298 -0.07 8.27 -4.72
N LYS A 299 0.79 7.38 -4.22
CA LYS A 299 0.50 5.94 -4.08
C LYS A 299 -0.22 5.58 -2.76
N GLY A 300 -0.48 6.56 -1.92
CA GLY A 300 -1.22 6.35 -0.66
C GLY A 300 -2.62 5.81 -0.88
N VAL A 301 -3.10 4.96 0.03
CA VAL A 301 -4.52 4.58 0.07
C VAL A 301 -5.39 5.70 0.66
N VAL A 302 -4.75 6.64 1.35
CA VAL A 302 -5.33 7.95 1.71
C VAL A 302 -4.44 9.08 1.20
N GLY A 303 -4.99 10.25 1.01
CA GLY A 303 -4.27 11.45 0.58
C GLY A 303 -3.41 12.08 1.67
N LEU A 304 -2.77 13.23 1.35
CA LEU A 304 -1.93 13.98 2.30
C LEU A 304 -2.68 14.44 3.56
N ASN A 305 -3.97 14.76 3.44
CA ASN A 305 -4.86 15.13 4.56
C ASN A 305 -5.63 13.96 5.14
N ARG A 306 -5.27 12.72 4.74
CA ARG A 306 -5.95 11.48 5.16
C ARG A 306 -7.37 11.31 4.61
N GLU A 307 -7.73 12.00 3.53
CA GLU A 307 -8.93 11.70 2.74
C GLU A 307 -8.82 10.29 2.14
N LYS A 308 -9.88 9.48 2.31
CA LYS A 308 -9.88 8.06 1.94
C LYS A 308 -10.16 7.92 0.45
N LYS A 309 -9.22 7.33 -0.30
CA LYS A 309 -9.42 6.94 -1.71
C LYS A 309 -10.26 5.66 -1.82
N ASP A 310 -10.73 5.33 -3.01
CA ASP A 310 -11.54 4.13 -3.23
C ASP A 310 -10.79 2.83 -2.89
N VAL A 311 -9.48 2.79 -3.11
CA VAL A 311 -8.61 1.68 -2.68
C VAL A 311 -8.63 1.46 -1.16
N TYR A 312 -8.78 2.50 -0.35
CA TYR A 312 -8.96 2.35 1.10
C TYR A 312 -10.24 1.55 1.43
N TRP A 313 -11.35 1.90 0.77
CA TRP A 313 -12.63 1.23 0.97
C TRP A 313 -12.61 -0.20 0.45
N PHE A 314 -11.92 -0.46 -0.67
CA PHE A 314 -11.66 -1.79 -1.18
C PHE A 314 -10.95 -2.68 -0.13
N TYR A 315 -9.82 -2.21 0.44
CA TYR A 315 -9.11 -2.98 1.46
C TYR A 315 -9.93 -3.13 2.74
N LYS A 316 -10.62 -2.08 3.18
CA LYS A 316 -11.49 -2.15 4.35
C LYS A 316 -12.55 -3.24 4.20
N THR A 317 -13.11 -3.37 3.02
CA THR A 317 -14.13 -4.39 2.72
C THR A 317 -13.52 -5.79 2.67
N ALA A 318 -12.35 -5.92 2.04
CA ALA A 318 -11.65 -7.20 1.91
C ALA A 318 -11.11 -7.75 3.24
N LEU A 319 -10.70 -6.87 4.15
CA LEU A 319 -9.99 -7.25 5.38
C LEU A 319 -10.88 -7.23 6.63
N SER A 320 -12.01 -6.53 6.59
CA SER A 320 -12.90 -6.42 7.74
C SER A 320 -13.77 -7.67 7.94
N ARG A 321 -13.98 -8.04 9.20
CA ARG A 321 -14.96 -9.05 9.60
C ARG A 321 -16.31 -8.44 9.96
N ARG A 322 -16.41 -7.12 10.04
CA ARG A 322 -17.66 -6.41 10.31
C ARG A 322 -18.37 -6.14 8.98
N PRO A 323 -19.73 -6.16 8.96
CA PRO A 323 -20.47 -5.78 7.78
C PRO A 323 -20.13 -4.36 7.32
N ILE A 324 -19.87 -4.19 6.03
CA ILE A 324 -19.50 -2.92 5.40
C ILE A 324 -20.33 -2.72 4.14
N LEU A 325 -20.77 -1.47 3.95
CA LEU A 325 -21.42 -1.01 2.72
C LEU A 325 -21.02 0.45 2.51
N VAL A 326 -20.39 0.76 1.36
CA VAL A 326 -19.94 2.12 1.02
C VAL A 326 -20.11 2.34 -0.47
N ILE A 327 -20.77 3.42 -0.86
CA ILE A 327 -20.79 3.92 -2.24
C ILE A 327 -19.43 4.59 -2.50
N GLY A 328 -18.72 4.16 -3.53
CA GLY A 328 -17.40 4.69 -3.89
C GLY A 328 -17.45 6.01 -4.65
N ASN A 329 -16.27 6.47 -5.09
CA ASN A 329 -16.10 7.78 -5.72
C ASN A 329 -16.67 8.92 -4.86
N ARG A 330 -16.57 8.80 -3.54
CA ARG A 330 -17.25 9.68 -2.54
C ARG A 330 -16.77 11.11 -2.59
N GLU A 331 -15.53 11.34 -2.98
CA GLU A 331 -14.96 12.68 -3.08
C GLU A 331 -15.36 13.38 -4.38
N TRP A 332 -15.80 12.63 -5.38
CA TRP A 332 -16.28 13.18 -6.66
C TRP A 332 -17.78 13.56 -6.59
N LYS A 333 -18.08 14.56 -5.76
CA LYS A 333 -19.47 15.01 -5.49
C LYS A 333 -20.03 15.93 -6.57
N SER A 334 -19.18 16.59 -7.35
CA SER A 334 -19.58 17.42 -8.49
C SER A 334 -19.06 16.77 -9.77
N ARG A 335 -19.97 16.32 -10.64
CA ARG A 335 -19.65 15.58 -11.85
C ARG A 335 -20.31 16.23 -13.07
N GLY A 336 -19.78 15.88 -14.23
CA GLY A 336 -20.39 16.27 -15.50
C GLY A 336 -20.23 15.19 -16.55
N GLY A 337 -21.03 15.28 -17.58
CA GLY A 337 -20.94 14.34 -18.71
C GLY A 337 -21.88 14.70 -19.84
N VAL A 338 -21.58 14.15 -21.02
CA VAL A 338 -22.35 14.40 -22.23
C VAL A 338 -23.72 13.73 -22.13
N VAL A 339 -24.76 14.52 -22.37
CA VAL A 339 -26.14 14.04 -22.32
C VAL A 339 -26.43 13.04 -23.43
N ASN A 340 -27.06 11.92 -23.07
CA ASN A 340 -27.84 11.15 -24.03
C ASN A 340 -29.13 11.93 -24.31
N THR A 341 -29.23 12.52 -25.50
CA THR A 341 -30.33 13.43 -25.88
C THR A 341 -31.70 12.77 -25.86
N ALA A 342 -31.77 11.46 -26.09
CA ALA A 342 -33.03 10.72 -26.07
C ALA A 342 -33.58 10.51 -24.65
N GLN A 343 -32.67 10.32 -23.66
CA GLN A 343 -33.02 9.98 -22.30
C GLN A 343 -32.82 11.14 -21.30
N LYS A 344 -32.16 12.22 -21.73
CA LYS A 344 -31.80 13.39 -20.90
C LYS A 344 -30.99 13.01 -19.65
N GLU A 345 -30.13 12.01 -19.78
CA GLU A 345 -29.26 11.48 -18.72
C GLU A 345 -27.86 11.21 -19.25
N CYS A 346 -26.90 11.03 -18.34
CA CYS A 346 -25.56 10.54 -18.62
C CYS A 346 -25.26 9.34 -17.74
N ILE A 347 -24.86 8.22 -18.33
CA ILE A 347 -24.53 7.00 -17.60
C ILE A 347 -23.06 7.06 -17.18
N GLN A 348 -22.80 6.88 -15.87
CA GLN A 348 -21.46 6.70 -15.30
C GLN A 348 -21.43 5.52 -14.35
N SER A 349 -20.31 4.76 -14.38
CA SER A 349 -20.12 3.64 -13.46
C SER A 349 -19.77 4.15 -12.05
N VAL A 350 -20.39 3.54 -11.05
CA VAL A 350 -20.17 3.83 -9.64
C VAL A 350 -19.88 2.52 -8.91
N PRO A 351 -18.71 2.36 -8.24
CA PRO A 351 -18.42 1.20 -7.43
C PRO A 351 -19.19 1.27 -6.11
N VAL A 352 -19.70 0.14 -5.67
CA VAL A 352 -20.28 -0.03 -4.32
C VAL A 352 -19.51 -1.13 -3.61
N PHE A 353 -18.77 -0.75 -2.58
CA PHE A 353 -17.95 -1.64 -1.77
C PHE A 353 -18.80 -2.31 -0.69
N SER A 354 -18.74 -3.63 -0.62
CA SER A 354 -19.44 -4.40 0.41
C SER A 354 -18.83 -5.79 0.59
N ASN A 355 -18.89 -6.32 1.81
CA ASN A 355 -18.63 -7.72 2.11
C ASN A 355 -19.92 -8.54 2.33
N ALA A 356 -21.08 -8.00 1.92
CA ALA A 356 -22.32 -8.73 1.75
C ALA A 356 -22.29 -9.60 0.48
N GLU A 357 -23.23 -10.53 0.33
CA GLU A 357 -23.33 -11.33 -0.90
C GLU A 357 -23.85 -10.53 -2.09
N GLU A 358 -24.81 -9.64 -1.85
CA GLU A 358 -25.42 -8.78 -2.86
C GLU A 358 -25.69 -7.37 -2.34
N VAL A 359 -25.79 -6.42 -3.23
CA VAL A 359 -26.16 -5.04 -2.94
C VAL A 359 -27.18 -4.54 -3.97
N GLU A 360 -28.14 -3.75 -3.51
CA GLU A 360 -29.08 -3.01 -4.36
C GLU A 360 -28.72 -1.52 -4.33
N LEU A 361 -28.65 -0.89 -5.50
CA LEU A 361 -28.40 0.55 -5.64
C LEU A 361 -29.65 1.24 -6.17
N PHE A 362 -29.99 2.36 -5.57
CA PHE A 362 -31.05 3.26 -6.01
C PHE A 362 -30.45 4.59 -6.45
N VAL A 363 -31.02 5.20 -7.47
CA VAL A 363 -30.78 6.59 -7.88
C VAL A 363 -32.11 7.34 -7.88
N ASN A 364 -32.21 8.44 -7.13
CA ASN A 364 -33.43 9.25 -7.02
C ASN A 364 -34.66 8.40 -6.69
N ASN A 365 -34.55 7.47 -5.72
CA ASN A 365 -35.55 6.50 -5.29
C ASN A 365 -35.94 5.42 -6.34
N LYS A 366 -35.27 5.35 -7.51
CA LYS A 366 -35.49 4.31 -8.51
C LYS A 366 -34.41 3.24 -8.35
N SER A 367 -34.82 1.98 -8.17
CA SER A 367 -33.89 0.84 -8.11
C SER A 367 -33.20 0.60 -9.45
N LEU A 368 -31.90 0.39 -9.40
CA LEU A 368 -31.08 -0.09 -10.52
C LEU A 368 -30.91 -1.62 -10.48
N GLY A 369 -31.63 -2.28 -9.55
CA GLY A 369 -31.56 -3.71 -9.33
C GLY A 369 -30.45 -4.11 -8.36
N LYS A 370 -30.37 -5.43 -8.14
CA LYS A 370 -29.38 -6.05 -7.27
C LYS A 370 -28.20 -6.57 -8.09
N LYS A 371 -26.99 -6.45 -7.52
CA LYS A 371 -25.78 -7.06 -8.06
C LYS A 371 -25.08 -7.88 -6.98
N LYS A 372 -24.53 -9.02 -7.38
CA LYS A 372 -23.63 -9.80 -6.53
C LYS A 372 -22.34 -9.03 -6.33
N ILE A 373 -21.79 -9.16 -5.13
CA ILE A 373 -20.46 -8.62 -4.82
C ILE A 373 -19.42 -9.62 -5.31
N GLU A 374 -18.55 -9.16 -6.19
CA GLU A 374 -17.40 -9.92 -6.67
C GLU A 374 -16.11 -9.17 -6.29
N ASP A 375 -15.22 -9.87 -5.60
CA ASP A 375 -13.95 -9.27 -5.13
C ASP A 375 -14.14 -7.94 -4.37
N ASN A 376 -15.11 -7.92 -3.44
CA ASN A 376 -15.38 -6.84 -2.47
C ASN A 376 -16.09 -5.60 -3.01
N TYR A 377 -16.51 -5.56 -4.27
CA TYR A 377 -17.37 -4.47 -4.80
C TYR A 377 -18.22 -4.91 -5.99
N ALA A 378 -19.24 -4.12 -6.30
CA ALA A 378 -20.00 -4.22 -7.54
C ALA A 378 -20.00 -2.87 -8.27
N LEU A 379 -19.95 -2.89 -9.61
CA LEU A 379 -20.06 -1.69 -10.45
C LEU A 379 -21.50 -1.51 -10.93
N PHE A 380 -22.07 -0.33 -10.74
CA PHE A 380 -23.39 0.04 -11.23
C PHE A 380 -23.30 1.13 -12.27
N ASP A 381 -23.97 0.95 -13.40
CA ASP A 381 -24.14 1.99 -14.40
C ASP A 381 -25.28 2.90 -13.98
N VAL A 382 -24.96 4.08 -13.48
CA VAL A 382 -25.89 5.02 -12.87
C VAL A 382 -26.31 6.07 -13.90
N PRO A 383 -27.62 6.19 -14.23
CA PRO A 383 -28.15 7.24 -15.10
C PRO A 383 -28.32 8.54 -14.31
N PHE A 384 -27.34 9.43 -14.39
CA PHE A 384 -27.38 10.75 -13.77
C PHE A 384 -28.22 11.73 -14.58
N VAL A 385 -29.10 12.44 -13.92
CA VAL A 385 -29.86 13.58 -14.48
C VAL A 385 -29.21 14.91 -14.07
N GLY A 386 -29.50 15.98 -14.77
CA GLY A 386 -29.00 17.31 -14.40
C GLY A 386 -29.51 17.77 -13.03
N GLY A 387 -28.62 18.34 -12.22
CA GLY A 387 -28.90 18.76 -10.85
C GLY A 387 -28.47 17.75 -9.80
N GLU A 388 -29.15 17.77 -8.65
CA GLU A 388 -28.84 16.85 -7.54
C GLU A 388 -29.36 15.44 -7.82
N ASN A 389 -28.51 14.44 -7.60
CA ASN A 389 -28.84 13.02 -7.64
C ASN A 389 -28.53 12.40 -6.28
N LEU A 390 -29.50 11.66 -5.74
CA LEU A 390 -29.33 10.90 -4.51
C LEU A 390 -29.10 9.43 -4.83
N LEU A 391 -27.93 8.93 -4.49
CA LEU A 391 -27.62 7.50 -4.51
C LEU A 391 -27.89 6.89 -3.13
N GLU A 392 -28.51 5.72 -3.11
CA GLU A 392 -28.71 4.93 -1.90
C GLU A 392 -28.36 3.47 -2.18
N ALA A 393 -27.38 2.94 -1.45
CA ALA A 393 -27.04 1.52 -1.47
C ALA A 393 -27.65 0.81 -0.26
N VAL A 394 -28.15 -0.40 -0.47
CA VAL A 394 -28.74 -1.25 0.57
C VAL A 394 -28.19 -2.67 0.42
N ALA A 395 -27.76 -3.25 1.53
CA ALA A 395 -27.36 -4.66 1.59
C ALA A 395 -27.88 -5.31 2.87
N VAL A 396 -27.96 -6.64 2.88
CA VAL A 396 -28.35 -7.43 4.04
C VAL A 396 -27.24 -8.43 4.34
N THR A 397 -26.81 -8.49 5.61
CA THR A 397 -25.81 -9.46 6.08
C THR A 397 -26.31 -10.08 7.38
N GLY A 398 -26.79 -11.32 7.32
CA GLY A 398 -27.54 -11.93 8.43
C GLY A 398 -28.75 -11.06 8.78
N ASP A 399 -28.90 -10.69 10.06
CA ASP A 399 -29.99 -9.83 10.54
C ASP A 399 -29.73 -8.33 10.35
N ASN A 400 -28.54 -7.94 9.84
CA ASN A 400 -28.17 -6.55 9.70
C ASN A 400 -28.57 -6.01 8.33
N LYS A 401 -29.39 -4.95 8.32
CA LYS A 401 -29.65 -4.14 7.14
C LYS A 401 -28.65 -2.97 7.12
N LEU A 402 -27.82 -2.94 6.10
CA LEU A 402 -26.84 -1.87 5.85
C LEU A 402 -27.44 -0.87 4.88
N ARG A 403 -27.12 0.40 5.07
CA ARG A 403 -27.51 1.49 4.19
C ARG A 403 -26.39 2.52 4.10
N ASP A 404 -26.10 2.98 2.90
CA ASP A 404 -25.20 4.11 2.64
C ASP A 404 -25.83 5.05 1.62
N MET A 405 -25.58 6.35 1.74
CA MET A 405 -26.17 7.39 0.90
C MET A 405 -25.09 8.37 0.44
N LEU A 406 -25.22 8.82 -0.81
CA LEU A 406 -24.32 9.81 -1.41
C LEU A 406 -25.13 10.78 -2.29
N ARG A 407 -24.93 12.08 -2.10
CA ARG A 407 -25.48 13.12 -2.96
C ARG A 407 -24.44 13.57 -3.96
N ILE A 408 -24.84 13.67 -5.22
CA ILE A 408 -23.99 14.05 -6.34
C ILE A 408 -24.68 15.17 -7.11
N GLN A 409 -23.99 16.28 -7.27
CA GLN A 409 -24.38 17.34 -8.18
C GLN A 409 -23.87 17.02 -9.57
N PHE A 410 -24.75 16.88 -10.56
CA PHE A 410 -24.40 16.48 -11.92
C PHE A 410 -24.75 17.57 -12.93
N GLN A 411 -23.79 17.89 -13.81
CA GLN A 411 -23.98 18.82 -14.91
C GLN A 411 -24.06 18.03 -16.23
N LEU A 412 -25.21 18.06 -16.88
CA LEU A 412 -25.37 17.55 -18.23
C LEU A 412 -24.85 18.56 -19.24
N VAL A 413 -23.94 18.13 -20.10
CA VAL A 413 -23.37 18.94 -21.19
C VAL A 413 -24.02 18.52 -22.51
N GLY A 414 -24.62 19.45 -23.21
CA GLY A 414 -25.25 19.20 -24.52
C GLY A 414 -24.22 18.85 -25.61
N SER A 415 -24.66 18.13 -26.64
CA SER A 415 -23.85 17.82 -27.82
C SER A 415 -23.43 19.04 -28.66
N GLN A 416 -23.98 20.22 -28.38
CA GLN A 416 -23.74 21.46 -29.11
C GLN A 416 -22.35 22.08 -28.92
N LEU A 417 -21.57 21.64 -27.90
CA LEU A 417 -20.19 22.09 -27.73
C LEU A 417 -19.26 21.79 -28.93
N LYS A 418 -19.67 20.91 -29.83
CA LYS A 418 -18.89 20.65 -31.07
C LYS A 418 -18.95 21.79 -32.10
N ASP A 419 -20.02 22.59 -32.07
CA ASP A 419 -20.25 23.66 -33.04
C ASP A 419 -19.67 25.01 -32.57
N GLU A 420 -19.28 25.12 -31.26
CA GLU A 420 -18.69 26.33 -30.66
C GLU A 420 -17.18 26.23 -30.46
N ALA A 421 -16.54 25.11 -30.86
CA ALA A 421 -15.10 24.98 -30.77
C ALA A 421 -14.42 25.88 -31.79
N VAL A 422 -13.67 26.89 -31.32
CA VAL A 422 -12.79 27.69 -32.19
C VAL A 422 -11.77 26.75 -32.82
N PRO A 423 -11.66 26.78 -34.19
CA PRO A 423 -10.68 25.95 -34.87
C PRO A 423 -9.28 26.25 -34.37
N PHE A 424 -8.47 25.21 -34.13
CA PHE A 424 -7.12 25.34 -33.62
C PHE A 424 -6.21 26.25 -34.49
N THR A 425 -6.63 26.53 -35.71
CA THR A 425 -5.96 27.41 -36.67
C THR A 425 -6.22 28.91 -36.44
N GLU A 426 -7.11 29.28 -35.50
CA GLU A 426 -7.43 30.69 -35.21
C GLU A 426 -6.89 31.15 -33.81
N LEU A 427 -6.08 30.34 -33.17
CA LEU A 427 -5.30 30.65 -31.96
C LEU A 427 -3.83 30.87 -32.35
#